data_481f5cb245e1bd8806ad4cf4680e1ba1
#
_entry.id   481f5cb245e1bd8806ad4cf4680e1ba1
#
_cell.length_a   1.000
_cell.length_b   1.000
_cell.length_c   1.000
_cell.angle_alpha   90.00
_cell.angle_beta   90.00
_cell.angle_gamma   90.00
#
_symmetry.space_group_name_H-M   'P 1'
#
loop_
_entity.id
_entity.type
_entity.pdbx_description
1 polymer ?
#
loop_
_entity_poly.entity_id
_entity_poly.type
_entity_poly.pdbx_seq_one_letter_code
_entity_poly.pdbx_strand_id
1 'polypeptide(L)'
;MLAEYPIHTALPATDLERAKRFYADKLGLTPESEGPDGLFYRCGEGTRFLVFPSGGTASGTHTQMTWNTPDIEAAVAELKARGVVFEEYDTSEVKTVNSVATLGQSKGAWFTDSEGNMLALGQFD
;
A
#
# COMPACT_ATOMS: atom_id res chain seq x y z
N MET A 1 -10.26 -14.69 21.65
CA MET A 1 -9.04 -14.03 22.12
C MET A 1 -8.41 -13.17 21.04
N LEU A 2 -8.02 -13.77 19.91
CA LEU A 2 -7.38 -12.96 18.84
C LEU A 2 -8.32 -11.91 18.27
N ALA A 3 -9.61 -12.17 18.23
CA ALA A 3 -10.58 -11.21 17.71
C ALA A 3 -10.63 -9.91 18.51
N GLU A 4 -10.08 -9.92 19.73
CA GLU A 4 -10.07 -8.74 20.60
C GLU A 4 -8.79 -7.92 20.47
N TYR A 5 -7.79 -8.43 19.78
CA TYR A 5 -6.51 -7.74 19.65
C TYR A 5 -6.43 -6.97 18.35
N PRO A 6 -5.93 -5.73 18.38
CA PRO A 6 -5.70 -4.97 17.14
C PRO A 6 -4.73 -5.68 16.22
N ILE A 7 -4.93 -5.49 14.93
CA ILE A 7 -4.05 -6.07 13.92
C ILE A 7 -3.20 -4.96 13.31
N HIS A 8 -1.93 -5.26 13.10
CA HIS A 8 -1.03 -4.41 12.32
C HIS A 8 -0.55 -5.19 11.10
N THR A 9 -0.63 -4.59 9.92
CA THR A 9 0.06 -5.12 8.75
C THR A 9 1.54 -4.81 8.90
N ALA A 10 2.41 -5.74 8.54
CA ALA A 10 3.85 -5.56 8.65
C ALA A 10 4.49 -5.77 7.28
N LEU A 11 5.26 -4.78 6.83
CA LEU A 11 5.91 -4.77 5.52
C LEU A 11 7.42 -4.73 5.71
N PRO A 12 8.19 -5.61 5.06
CA PRO A 12 9.65 -5.61 5.18
C PRO A 12 10.29 -4.49 4.35
N ALA A 13 11.40 -3.97 4.83
CA ALA A 13 12.22 -3.00 4.12
C ALA A 13 13.69 -3.32 4.32
N THR A 14 14.44 -3.41 3.23
CA THR A 14 15.90 -3.60 3.33
C THR A 14 16.59 -2.27 3.61
N ASP A 15 15.95 -1.15 3.26
CA ASP A 15 16.47 0.20 3.50
C ASP A 15 15.35 1.07 4.09
N LEU A 16 15.37 1.20 5.40
CA LEU A 16 14.30 1.89 6.12
C LEU A 16 14.25 3.38 5.78
N GLU A 17 15.39 4.02 5.56
CA GLU A 17 15.43 5.44 5.19
C GLU A 17 14.83 5.66 3.80
N ARG A 18 15.11 4.77 2.86
CA ARG A 18 14.51 4.84 1.53
C ARG A 18 13.00 4.65 1.61
N ALA A 19 12.55 3.69 2.41
CA ALA A 19 11.13 3.47 2.61
C ALA A 19 10.46 4.71 3.20
N LYS A 20 11.08 5.30 4.22
CA LYS A 20 10.54 6.50 4.86
C LYS A 20 10.35 7.64 3.86
N ARG A 21 11.34 7.85 2.98
CA ARG A 21 11.25 8.87 1.93
C ARG A 21 10.13 8.56 0.93
N PHE A 22 10.02 7.29 0.52
CA PHE A 22 8.98 6.90 -0.41
C PHE A 22 7.58 7.18 0.16
N TYR A 23 7.34 6.73 1.39
CA TYR A 23 6.03 6.92 2.00
C TYR A 23 5.70 8.39 2.20
N ALA A 24 6.69 9.20 2.54
CA ALA A 24 6.49 10.65 2.70
C ALA A 24 6.23 11.34 1.35
N ASP A 25 7.12 11.12 0.38
CA ASP A 25 7.09 11.85 -0.88
C ASP A 25 6.00 11.36 -1.83
N LYS A 26 5.79 10.06 -1.90
CA LYS A 26 4.87 9.47 -2.86
C LYS A 26 3.48 9.23 -2.28
N LEU A 27 3.40 8.88 -1.00
CA LEU A 27 2.12 8.54 -0.39
C LEU A 27 1.61 9.61 0.58
N GLY A 28 2.45 10.59 0.93
CA GLY A 28 2.05 11.65 1.84
C GLY A 28 1.91 11.18 3.28
N LEU A 29 2.63 10.11 3.66
CA LEU A 29 2.54 9.53 4.99
C LEU A 29 3.82 9.74 5.76
N THR A 30 3.69 10.24 7.00
CA THR A 30 4.80 10.34 7.93
C THR A 30 4.55 9.37 9.08
N PRO A 31 5.60 8.74 9.63
CA PRO A 31 5.39 7.80 10.73
C PRO A 31 4.82 8.49 11.96
N GLU A 32 3.89 7.80 12.63
CA GLU A 32 3.40 8.24 13.93
C GLU A 32 4.48 8.04 14.99
N SER A 33 5.28 6.98 14.85
CA SER A 33 6.41 6.71 15.73
C SER A 33 7.48 5.93 14.99
N GLU A 34 8.71 6.03 15.48
CA GLU A 34 9.87 5.33 14.94
C GLU A 34 10.68 4.75 16.09
N GLY A 35 11.29 3.60 15.85
CA GLY A 35 12.13 2.97 16.84
C GLY A 35 12.91 1.82 16.22
N PRO A 36 13.59 1.00 17.08
CA PRO A 36 14.34 -0.16 16.57
C PRO A 36 13.48 -1.16 15.81
N ASP A 37 12.18 -1.19 16.11
CA ASP A 37 11.25 -2.11 15.45
C ASP A 37 10.84 -1.64 14.05
N GLY A 38 11.04 -0.35 13.74
CA GLY A 38 10.72 0.19 12.44
C GLY A 38 9.90 1.46 12.49
N LEU A 39 9.13 1.67 11.41
CA LEU A 39 8.31 2.86 11.21
C LEU A 39 6.84 2.47 11.40
N PHE A 40 6.17 3.12 12.34
CA PHE A 40 4.75 2.86 12.60
C PHE A 40 3.92 3.97 11.99
N TYR A 41 2.98 3.60 11.12
CA TYR A 41 2.10 4.54 10.42
C TYR A 41 0.67 4.38 10.91
N ARG A 42 -0.01 5.49 11.06
CA ARG A 42 -1.43 5.50 11.41
C ARG A 42 -2.23 6.00 10.23
N CYS A 43 -3.31 5.30 9.89
CA CYS A 43 -4.18 5.63 8.79
C CYS A 43 -5.63 5.79 9.27
N GLY A 44 -6.57 5.79 8.33
CA GLY A 44 -7.96 6.05 8.64
C GLY A 44 -8.53 5.13 9.69
N GLU A 45 -9.43 5.69 10.52
CA GLU A 45 -10.17 4.97 11.57
C GLU A 45 -9.26 4.27 12.58
N GLY A 46 -8.06 4.82 12.80
CA GLY A 46 -7.12 4.28 13.76
C GLY A 46 -6.38 3.04 13.32
N THR A 47 -6.47 2.69 12.05
CA THR A 47 -5.71 1.55 11.53
C THR A 47 -4.22 1.89 11.47
N ARG A 48 -3.39 0.87 11.59
CA ARG A 48 -1.94 1.06 11.61
C ARG A 48 -1.24 0.00 10.79
N PHE A 49 -0.08 0.36 10.26
CA PHE A 49 0.83 -0.61 9.67
C PHE A 49 2.26 -0.26 10.07
N LEU A 50 3.14 -1.26 9.93
CA LEU A 50 4.53 -1.18 10.35
C LEU A 50 5.41 -1.49 9.16
N VAL A 51 6.41 -0.66 8.92
CA VAL A 51 7.49 -0.99 7.98
C VAL A 51 8.70 -1.33 8.84
N PHE A 52 9.16 -2.58 8.78
CA PHE A 52 10.20 -3.07 9.69
C PHE A 52 11.49 -3.38 8.93
N PRO A 53 12.66 -3.22 9.60
CA PRO A 53 13.93 -3.53 8.96
C PRO A 53 14.05 -5.05 8.76
N SER A 54 14.39 -5.46 7.54
CA SER A 54 14.49 -6.86 7.19
C SER A 54 15.74 -7.11 6.34
N GLY A 55 16.40 -8.23 6.57
CA GLY A 55 17.50 -8.66 5.71
C GLY A 55 17.03 -9.26 4.40
N GLY A 56 15.74 -9.54 4.27
CA GLY A 56 15.15 -10.08 3.04
C GLY A 56 14.26 -9.07 2.37
N THR A 57 14.11 -9.21 1.05
CA THR A 57 13.19 -8.37 0.28
C THR A 57 11.78 -8.95 0.31
N ALA A 58 10.82 -8.15 -0.12
CA ALA A 58 9.47 -8.64 -0.35
C ALA A 58 9.51 -9.78 -1.36
N SER A 59 8.71 -10.80 -1.13
CA SER A 59 8.81 -12.08 -1.85
C SER A 59 7.65 -12.28 -2.78
N GLY A 60 7.22 -11.47 -3.55
CA GLY A 60 6.16 -11.85 -4.44
C GLY A 60 5.47 -10.74 -5.18
N THR A 61 4.47 -11.17 -5.92
CA THR A 61 3.70 -10.28 -6.78
C THR A 61 2.24 -10.24 -6.31
N HIS A 62 2.01 -10.61 -5.07
CA HIS A 62 0.66 -10.58 -4.49
C HIS A 62 0.49 -9.36 -3.59
N THR A 63 -0.73 -8.88 -3.49
CA THR A 63 -1.05 -7.74 -2.64
C THR A 63 -0.76 -8.05 -1.18
N GLN A 64 -0.02 -7.16 -0.52
CA GLN A 64 0.33 -7.31 0.89
C GLN A 64 -0.49 -6.39 1.78
N MET A 65 -0.99 -5.29 1.25
CA MET A 65 -1.77 -4.33 2.02
C MET A 65 -2.65 -3.52 1.07
N THR A 66 -3.85 -3.19 1.51
CA THR A 66 -4.80 -2.43 0.71
C THR A 66 -5.38 -1.28 1.52
N TRP A 67 -5.40 -0.09 0.94
CA TRP A 67 -6.20 1.01 1.48
C TRP A 67 -7.57 0.98 0.84
N ASN A 68 -8.60 1.13 1.67
CA ASN A 68 -9.97 1.22 1.19
C ASN A 68 -10.32 2.70 0.98
N THR A 69 -10.73 3.05 -0.23
CA THR A 69 -11.08 4.42 -0.58
C THR A 69 -12.51 4.50 -1.11
N PRO A 70 -13.23 5.58 -0.81
CA PRO A 70 -14.56 5.76 -1.39
C PRO A 70 -14.54 6.23 -2.85
N ASP A 71 -13.37 6.65 -3.37
CA ASP A 71 -13.23 7.13 -4.75
C ASP A 71 -11.85 6.76 -5.28
N ILE A 72 -11.76 5.59 -5.90
CA ILE A 72 -10.47 5.06 -6.34
C ILE A 72 -9.88 5.85 -7.50
N GLU A 73 -10.71 6.36 -8.40
CA GLU A 73 -10.21 7.14 -9.52
C GLU A 73 -9.52 8.42 -9.04
N ALA A 74 -10.11 9.10 -8.05
CA ALA A 74 -9.51 10.29 -7.48
C ALA A 74 -8.22 9.97 -6.74
N ALA A 75 -8.20 8.87 -5.99
CA ALA A 75 -7.00 8.44 -5.25
C ALA A 75 -5.87 8.09 -6.20
N VAL A 76 -6.16 7.37 -7.27
CA VAL A 76 -5.15 7.04 -8.29
C VAL A 76 -4.58 8.30 -8.93
N ALA A 77 -5.46 9.25 -9.29
CA ALA A 77 -5.01 10.50 -9.89
C ALA A 77 -4.09 11.29 -8.95
N GLU A 78 -4.42 11.36 -7.67
CA GLU A 78 -3.59 12.06 -6.69
C GLU A 78 -2.23 11.40 -6.54
N LEU A 79 -2.18 10.07 -6.44
CA LEU A 79 -0.91 9.36 -6.28
C LEU A 79 -0.07 9.44 -7.55
N LYS A 80 -0.68 9.40 -8.73
CA LYS A 80 0.06 9.62 -9.98
C LYS A 80 0.68 11.02 -10.00
N ALA A 81 -0.03 12.01 -9.50
CA ALA A 81 0.50 13.38 -9.43
C ALA A 81 1.71 13.46 -8.50
N ARG A 82 1.81 12.58 -7.53
CA ARG A 82 2.98 12.49 -6.63
C ARG A 82 4.09 11.62 -7.20
N GLY A 83 3.90 11.03 -8.38
CA GLY A 83 4.91 10.23 -9.04
C GLY A 83 4.80 8.73 -8.80
N VAL A 84 3.70 8.25 -8.26
CA VAL A 84 3.48 6.81 -8.13
C VAL A 84 3.19 6.22 -9.50
N VAL A 85 3.86 5.10 -9.81
CA VAL A 85 3.65 4.37 -11.06
C VAL A 85 2.79 3.14 -10.75
N PHE A 86 1.59 3.10 -11.31
CA PHE A 86 0.68 1.99 -11.09
C PHE A 86 0.93 0.86 -12.09
N GLU A 87 0.66 -0.36 -11.65
CA GLU A 87 0.68 -1.53 -12.52
C GLU A 87 -0.49 -1.48 -13.48
N GLU A 88 -0.25 -1.89 -14.73
CA GLU A 88 -1.30 -2.03 -15.73
C GLU A 88 -1.40 -3.49 -16.12
N TYR A 89 -2.62 -4.01 -16.14
CA TYR A 89 -2.88 -5.41 -16.46
C TYR A 89 -3.82 -5.50 -17.65
N ASP A 90 -3.55 -6.47 -18.52
CA ASP A 90 -4.42 -6.77 -19.65
C ASP A 90 -4.42 -8.29 -19.82
N THR A 91 -5.06 -8.98 -18.87
CA THR A 91 -5.15 -10.43 -18.88
C THR A 91 -6.62 -10.84 -18.93
N SER A 92 -6.86 -12.14 -19.12
CA SER A 92 -8.23 -12.65 -19.11
C SER A 92 -8.91 -12.50 -17.75
N GLU A 93 -8.13 -12.38 -16.68
CA GLU A 93 -8.66 -12.30 -15.31
C GLU A 93 -8.70 -10.88 -14.77
N VAL A 94 -7.74 -10.04 -15.16
CA VAL A 94 -7.63 -8.68 -14.68
C VAL A 94 -7.29 -7.75 -15.84
N LYS A 95 -8.10 -6.72 -16.00
CA LYS A 95 -7.84 -5.69 -17.00
C LYS A 95 -8.00 -4.33 -16.36
N THR A 96 -6.95 -3.50 -16.45
CA THR A 96 -7.00 -2.12 -15.94
C THR A 96 -7.32 -1.16 -17.05
N VAL A 97 -8.06 -0.12 -16.71
CA VAL A 97 -8.31 1.05 -17.55
C VAL A 97 -7.92 2.25 -16.70
N ASN A 98 -6.94 3.01 -17.17
CA ASN A 98 -6.36 4.11 -16.39
C ASN A 98 -5.94 3.63 -15.00
N SER A 99 -5.28 2.47 -14.95
CA SER A 99 -4.74 1.82 -13.75
C SER A 99 -5.78 1.21 -12.82
N VAL A 100 -7.06 1.26 -13.16
CA VAL A 100 -8.13 0.73 -12.29
C VAL A 100 -8.77 -0.48 -12.94
N ALA A 101 -8.85 -1.58 -12.18
CA ALA A 101 -9.56 -2.78 -12.59
C ALA A 101 -10.92 -2.84 -11.92
N THR A 102 -11.92 -3.31 -12.66
CA THR A 102 -13.24 -3.57 -12.11
C THR A 102 -13.38 -5.06 -11.85
N LEU A 103 -13.68 -5.42 -10.60
CA LEU A 103 -13.75 -6.81 -10.14
C LEU A 103 -15.13 -7.01 -9.53
N GLY A 104 -16.11 -7.33 -10.37
CA GLY A 104 -17.49 -7.37 -9.92
C GLY A 104 -17.98 -6.00 -9.54
N GLN A 105 -18.38 -5.84 -8.28
CA GLN A 105 -18.83 -4.54 -7.75
C GLN A 105 -17.70 -3.75 -7.09
N SER A 106 -16.52 -4.33 -7.02
CA SER A 106 -15.36 -3.70 -6.42
C SER A 106 -14.39 -3.22 -7.49
N LYS A 107 -13.51 -2.31 -7.11
CA LYS A 107 -12.45 -1.80 -7.98
C LYS A 107 -11.11 -1.90 -7.26
N GLY A 108 -10.04 -2.07 -8.02
CA GLY A 108 -8.71 -2.15 -7.47
C GLY A 108 -7.66 -1.48 -8.34
N ALA A 109 -6.59 -1.05 -7.70
CA ALA A 109 -5.42 -0.50 -8.37
C ALA A 109 -4.17 -0.89 -7.58
N TRP A 110 -3.06 -1.16 -8.27
CA TRP A 110 -1.88 -1.74 -7.64
C TRP A 110 -0.61 -0.97 -7.98
N PHE A 111 0.29 -0.87 -7.00
CA PHE A 111 1.60 -0.28 -7.19
C PHE A 111 2.56 -0.90 -6.18
N THR A 112 3.87 -0.78 -6.43
CA THR A 112 4.87 -1.25 -5.47
C THR A 112 5.49 -0.06 -4.75
N ASP A 113 5.88 -0.29 -3.48
CA ASP A 113 6.66 0.70 -2.75
C ASP A 113 8.15 0.59 -3.13
N SER A 114 9.00 1.39 -2.50
CA SER A 114 10.44 1.41 -2.79
C SER A 114 11.14 0.11 -2.42
N GLU A 115 10.49 -0.74 -1.63
CA GLU A 115 11.08 -1.98 -1.12
C GLU A 115 10.54 -3.22 -1.82
N GLY A 116 9.71 -3.02 -2.85
CA GLY A 116 9.15 -4.12 -3.62
C GLY A 116 7.87 -4.70 -3.05
N ASN A 117 7.30 -4.09 -2.02
CA ASN A 117 6.02 -4.55 -1.49
C ASN A 117 4.90 -4.17 -2.44
N MET A 118 4.05 -5.13 -2.79
CA MET A 118 2.89 -4.87 -3.63
C MET A 118 1.75 -4.32 -2.76
N LEU A 119 1.34 -3.11 -3.05
CA LEU A 119 0.30 -2.40 -2.32
C LEU A 119 -0.88 -2.14 -3.25
N ALA A 120 -2.05 -1.93 -2.66
CA ALA A 120 -3.25 -1.72 -3.45
C ALA A 120 -4.14 -0.63 -2.86
N LEU A 121 -4.93 -0.04 -3.75
CA LEU A 121 -6.12 0.71 -3.38
C LEU A 121 -7.32 -0.15 -3.73
N GLY A 122 -8.35 -0.13 -2.91
CA GLY A 122 -9.58 -0.83 -3.17
C GLY A 122 -10.77 0.08 -2.93
N GLN A 123 -11.79 -0.08 -3.74
CA GLN A 123 -13.08 0.54 -3.51
C GLN A 123 -14.08 -0.59 -3.43
N PHE A 124 -14.49 -0.90 -2.21
CA PHE A 124 -15.38 -2.01 -1.94
C PHE A 124 -16.77 -1.47 -1.65
N ASP A 125 -17.75 -2.16 -2.15
CA ASP A 125 -19.13 -1.74 -1.99
C ASP A 125 -19.79 -2.43 -0.84
#